data_803747c8a5a35ec978d69ae127234ff2
#
_entry.id   803747c8a5a35ec978d69ae127234ff2
#
_cell.length_a   1.000
_cell.length_b   1.000
_cell.length_c   1.000
_cell.angle_alpha   90.00
_cell.angle_beta   90.00
_cell.angle_gamma   90.00
#
_symmetry.space_group_name_H-M   'P 1'
#
loop_
_entity.id
_entity.type
_entity.pdbx_description
1 polymer ?
#
loop_
_entity_poly.entity_id
_entity_poly.type
_entity_poly.pdbx_seq_one_letter_code
_entity_poly.pdbx_strand_id
1 'polypeptide(L)'
;MAKKNEFRPDKPHGGLLSKLYLTKKQRSALLKWCLYGVVLLVLSVLQDVILSRVRLYGASTELVPCGIFLICILEGSHTGSVFALAASMAYLFSGTAPGTYAMVFIVVLAIGVCVFRQAYLQNGFSAAMLCTAAAMLAYEIAVFAIGLFLGLTVPSRFVGFCITAVLSLLAAPVLYPIIRSIGTLGGGTWKE
;
A
#
# COMPACT_ATOMS: atom_id res chain seq x y z
N MET A 1 -61.42 5.04 11.37
CA MET A 1 -60.08 4.89 10.77
C MET A 1 -59.24 6.09 11.13
N ALA A 2 -58.37 6.00 12.14
CA ALA A 2 -57.52 7.08 12.61
C ALA A 2 -56.24 7.15 11.73
N LYS A 3 -56.04 8.30 11.10
CA LYS A 3 -54.83 8.62 10.34
C LYS A 3 -53.64 8.68 11.29
N LYS A 4 -52.73 7.71 11.14
CA LYS A 4 -51.46 7.67 11.86
C LYS A 4 -50.63 8.87 11.37
N ASN A 5 -50.49 9.92 12.20
CA ASN A 5 -49.59 11.03 11.93
C ASN A 5 -48.15 10.48 11.95
N GLU A 6 -47.59 10.26 10.80
CA GLU A 6 -46.15 10.01 10.67
C GLU A 6 -45.39 11.29 11.05
N PHE A 7 -44.76 11.25 12.21
CA PHE A 7 -43.80 12.27 12.62
C PHE A 7 -42.66 12.31 11.61
N ARG A 8 -42.70 13.28 10.70
CA ARG A 8 -41.54 13.61 9.85
C ARG A 8 -40.64 14.55 10.66
N PRO A 9 -39.48 14.11 11.10
CA PRO A 9 -38.52 15.03 11.73
C PRO A 9 -38.14 16.10 10.69
N ASP A 10 -38.32 17.36 11.08
CA ASP A 10 -37.92 18.51 10.29
C ASP A 10 -36.46 18.35 9.83
N LYS A 11 -36.25 18.52 8.55
CA LYS A 11 -34.88 18.51 7.98
C LYS A 11 -34.13 19.66 8.66
N PRO A 12 -33.07 19.41 9.38
CA PRO A 12 -32.29 20.49 9.97
C PRO A 12 -31.86 21.42 8.85
N HIS A 13 -32.20 22.69 8.93
CA HIS A 13 -31.75 23.74 8.02
C HIS A 13 -30.22 23.73 8.07
N GLY A 14 -29.62 23.19 6.99
CA GLY A 14 -28.19 22.95 6.92
C GLY A 14 -27.39 24.22 6.80
N GLY A 15 -26.97 24.76 7.95
CA GLY A 15 -25.81 25.66 7.96
C GLY A 15 -24.58 24.95 7.40
N LEU A 16 -23.62 25.71 6.88
CA LEU A 16 -22.34 25.20 6.35
C LEU A 16 -21.66 24.16 7.26
N LEU A 17 -21.88 24.26 8.56
CA LEU A 17 -21.39 23.31 9.59
C LEU A 17 -22.07 21.94 9.56
N SER A 18 -23.32 21.83 9.08
CA SER A 18 -24.00 20.52 8.97
C SER A 18 -23.45 19.70 7.80
N LYS A 19 -22.86 20.33 6.79
CA LYS A 19 -22.16 19.68 5.68
C LYS A 19 -20.80 19.10 6.10
N LEU A 20 -20.23 19.58 7.20
CA LEU A 20 -18.97 19.09 7.79
C LEU A 20 -19.16 17.90 8.73
N TYR A 21 -20.41 17.53 9.05
CA TYR A 21 -20.67 16.37 9.92
C TYR A 21 -20.43 15.07 9.15
N LEU A 22 -19.23 14.51 9.31
CA LEU A 22 -18.89 13.21 8.75
C LEU A 22 -19.78 12.13 9.37
N THR A 23 -20.43 11.34 8.52
CA THR A 23 -21.18 10.15 8.96
C THR A 23 -20.22 9.15 9.62
N LYS A 24 -20.75 8.29 10.51
CA LYS A 24 -19.94 7.24 11.18
C LYS A 24 -19.12 6.43 10.18
N LYS A 25 -19.68 6.13 9.00
CA LYS A 25 -19.02 5.41 7.91
C LYS A 25 -17.85 6.21 7.31
N GLN A 26 -17.98 7.50 7.14
CA GLN A 26 -16.91 8.36 6.63
C GLN A 26 -15.78 8.52 7.66
N ARG A 27 -16.12 8.61 8.95
CA ARG A 27 -15.11 8.66 10.02
C ARG A 27 -14.29 7.37 10.09
N SER A 28 -14.93 6.20 10.00
CA SER A 28 -14.20 4.92 10.02
C SER A 28 -13.32 4.75 8.78
N ALA A 29 -13.79 5.19 7.59
CA ALA A 29 -12.99 5.19 6.39
C ALA A 29 -11.77 6.12 6.50
N LEU A 30 -11.97 7.34 7.05
CA LEU A 30 -10.89 8.30 7.26
C LEU A 30 -9.85 7.77 8.26
N LEU A 31 -10.31 7.18 9.36
CA LEU A 31 -9.44 6.55 10.36
C LEU A 31 -8.57 5.44 9.73
N LYS A 32 -9.18 4.60 8.89
CA LYS A 32 -8.47 3.54 8.17
C LYS A 32 -7.34 4.10 7.31
N TRP A 33 -7.61 5.15 6.52
CA TRP A 33 -6.61 5.78 5.67
C TRP A 33 -5.49 6.47 6.48
N CYS A 34 -5.84 7.12 7.58
CA CYS A 34 -4.85 7.67 8.50
C CYS A 34 -3.96 6.57 9.09
N LEU A 35 -4.54 5.43 9.49
CA LEU A 35 -3.77 4.31 10.01
C LEU A 35 -2.81 3.71 8.97
N TYR A 36 -3.23 3.57 7.71
CA TYR A 36 -2.32 3.17 6.65
C TYR A 36 -1.19 4.16 6.44
N GLY A 37 -1.48 5.47 6.50
CA GLY A 37 -0.45 6.50 6.46
C GLY A 37 0.55 6.39 7.60
N VAL A 38 0.07 6.15 8.82
CA VAL A 38 0.93 5.93 10.00
C VAL A 38 1.78 4.67 9.84
N VAL A 39 1.22 3.57 9.33
CA VAL A 39 1.99 2.34 9.07
C VAL A 39 3.11 2.62 8.08
N LEU A 40 2.82 3.31 6.95
CA LEU A 40 3.85 3.66 5.97
C LEU A 40 4.93 4.57 6.56
N LEU A 41 4.54 5.54 7.38
CA LEU A 41 5.49 6.43 8.06
C LEU A 41 6.42 5.62 8.98
N VAL A 42 5.85 4.70 9.77
CA VAL A 42 6.63 3.81 10.63
C VAL A 42 7.57 2.94 9.80
N LEU A 43 7.09 2.38 8.69
CA LEU A 43 7.93 1.57 7.78
C LEU A 43 9.07 2.39 7.17
N SER A 44 8.80 3.64 6.76
CA SER A 44 9.83 4.55 6.24
C SER A 44 10.91 4.83 7.30
N VAL A 45 10.49 5.21 8.51
CA VAL A 45 11.44 5.45 9.62
C VAL A 45 12.23 4.18 9.95
N LEU A 46 11.59 3.02 9.98
CA LEU A 46 12.24 1.75 10.26
C LEU A 46 13.27 1.39 9.17
N GLN A 47 12.90 1.62 7.91
CA GLN A 47 13.79 1.42 6.76
C GLN A 47 15.00 2.35 6.85
N ASP A 48 14.80 3.65 7.12
CA ASP A 48 15.85 4.65 7.04
C ASP A 48 16.76 4.64 8.27
N VAL A 49 16.21 4.40 9.47
CA VAL A 49 17.01 4.47 10.72
C VAL A 49 17.66 3.13 11.06
N ILE A 50 16.92 2.03 10.90
CA ILE A 50 17.37 0.71 11.37
C ILE A 50 17.96 -0.10 10.22
N LEU A 51 17.19 -0.31 9.16
CA LEU A 51 17.56 -1.23 8.09
C LEU A 51 18.63 -0.67 7.13
N SER A 52 18.72 0.64 7.00
CA SER A 52 19.80 1.26 6.22
C SER A 52 21.21 0.97 6.80
N ARG A 53 21.28 0.66 8.10
CA ARG A 53 22.53 0.27 8.78
C ARG A 53 22.87 -1.20 8.59
N VAL A 54 21.89 -2.05 8.33
CA VAL A 54 22.05 -3.49 8.14
C VAL A 54 22.13 -3.77 6.64
N ARG A 55 23.35 -3.77 6.11
CA ARG A 55 23.59 -4.08 4.70
C ARG A 55 24.13 -5.50 4.58
N LEU A 56 23.35 -6.38 3.99
CA LEU A 56 23.77 -7.74 3.65
C LEU A 56 24.20 -7.78 2.17
N TYR A 57 25.47 -8.01 1.91
CA TYR A 57 26.06 -7.99 0.57
C TYR A 57 25.80 -6.69 -0.22
N GLY A 58 25.71 -5.55 0.49
CA GLY A 58 25.38 -4.27 -0.14
C GLY A 58 23.90 -4.06 -0.47
N ALA A 59 23.05 -5.04 -0.15
CA ALA A 59 21.60 -4.95 -0.25
C ALA A 59 20.99 -4.29 1.00
N SER A 60 20.00 -3.44 0.79
CA SER A 60 19.18 -2.83 1.86
C SER A 60 17.75 -3.36 1.73
N THR A 61 17.02 -3.43 2.84
CA THR A 61 15.62 -3.86 2.82
C THR A 61 14.72 -2.71 2.41
N GLU A 62 13.85 -2.90 1.42
CA GLU A 62 12.86 -1.91 0.98
C GLU A 62 11.47 -2.27 1.52
N LEU A 63 11.16 -1.80 2.73
CA LEU A 63 9.89 -2.10 3.40
C LEU A 63 8.72 -1.28 2.86
N VAL A 64 8.98 -0.04 2.43
CA VAL A 64 7.92 0.88 1.99
C VAL A 64 7.23 0.38 0.73
N PRO A 65 7.93 0.00 -0.36
CA PRO A 65 7.30 -0.61 -1.53
C PRO A 65 6.53 -1.89 -1.19
N CYS A 66 7.10 -2.76 -0.34
CA CYS A 66 6.43 -3.98 0.12
C CYS A 66 5.10 -3.67 0.84
N GLY A 67 5.11 -2.69 1.75
CA GLY A 67 3.91 -2.23 2.45
C GLY A 67 2.85 -1.65 1.50
N ILE A 68 3.27 -0.84 0.52
CA ILE A 68 2.36 -0.27 -0.50
C ILE A 68 1.70 -1.38 -1.31
N PHE A 69 2.47 -2.34 -1.84
CA PHE A 69 1.92 -3.46 -2.60
C PHE A 69 0.94 -4.28 -1.77
N LEU A 70 1.27 -4.58 -0.53
CA LEU A 70 0.42 -5.37 0.35
C LEU A 70 -0.89 -4.65 0.65
N ILE A 71 -0.86 -3.36 0.96
CA ILE A 71 -2.08 -2.55 1.19
C ILE A 71 -2.94 -2.51 -0.09
N CYS A 72 -2.33 -2.28 -1.26
CA CYS A 72 -3.05 -2.24 -2.53
C CYS A 72 -3.72 -3.57 -2.87
N ILE A 73 -2.97 -4.66 -2.73
CA ILE A 73 -3.48 -6.01 -2.95
C ILE A 73 -4.68 -6.29 -2.04
N LEU A 74 -4.61 -5.82 -0.80
CA LEU A 74 -5.67 -6.02 0.17
C LEU A 74 -6.90 -5.10 -0.09
N GLU A 75 -6.76 -3.84 -0.41
CA GLU A 75 -7.84 -2.88 -0.63
C GLU A 75 -8.54 -3.00 -2.00
N GLY A 76 -7.89 -3.65 -2.95
CA GLY A 76 -8.41 -3.84 -4.30
C GLY A 76 -8.05 -2.71 -5.27
N SER A 77 -8.40 -2.89 -6.57
CA SER A 77 -7.88 -2.07 -7.66
C SER A 77 -8.25 -0.59 -7.58
N HIS A 78 -9.51 -0.25 -7.24
CA HIS A 78 -9.95 1.16 -7.23
C HIS A 78 -9.33 1.98 -6.10
N THR A 79 -9.48 1.51 -4.88
CA THR A 79 -8.99 2.23 -3.70
C THR A 79 -7.49 2.06 -3.51
N GLY A 80 -6.98 0.87 -3.83
CA GLY A 80 -5.56 0.55 -3.77
C GLY A 80 -4.73 1.38 -4.76
N SER A 81 -5.20 1.61 -5.99
CA SER A 81 -4.46 2.41 -6.98
C SER A 81 -4.28 3.88 -6.56
N VAL A 82 -5.34 4.49 -6.02
CA VAL A 82 -5.27 5.86 -5.50
C VAL A 82 -4.30 5.94 -4.32
N PHE A 83 -4.36 4.94 -3.44
CA PHE A 83 -3.43 4.84 -2.32
C PHE A 83 -1.98 4.64 -2.79
N ALA A 84 -1.75 3.75 -3.77
CA ALA A 84 -0.41 3.53 -4.34
C ALA A 84 0.18 4.82 -4.90
N LEU A 85 -0.62 5.63 -5.59
CA LEU A 85 -0.19 6.91 -6.13
C LEU A 85 0.23 7.86 -5.01
N ALA A 86 -0.63 8.06 -4.01
CA ALA A 86 -0.34 8.96 -2.88
C ALA A 86 0.86 8.48 -2.06
N ALA A 87 0.93 7.18 -1.77
CA ALA A 87 2.00 6.58 -0.99
C ALA A 87 3.35 6.57 -1.72
N SER A 88 3.36 6.32 -3.04
CA SER A 88 4.58 6.38 -3.85
C SER A 88 5.11 7.81 -4.01
N MET A 89 4.22 8.81 -4.07
CA MET A 89 4.61 10.22 -3.99
C MET A 89 5.28 10.53 -2.64
N ALA A 90 4.65 10.12 -1.54
CA ALA A 90 5.23 10.32 -0.20
C ALA A 90 6.59 9.64 -0.08
N TYR A 91 6.75 8.42 -0.62
CA TYR A 91 8.02 7.69 -0.67
C TYR A 91 9.08 8.43 -1.49
N LEU A 92 8.70 9.03 -2.62
CA LEU A 92 9.63 9.84 -3.42
C LEU A 92 10.11 11.07 -2.65
N PHE A 93 9.19 11.76 -1.94
CA PHE A 93 9.55 12.94 -1.15
C PHE A 93 10.37 12.63 0.12
N SER A 94 10.34 11.40 0.61
CA SER A 94 11.21 10.98 1.72
C SER A 94 12.69 10.93 1.35
N GLY A 95 13.01 10.96 0.05
CA GLY A 95 14.39 10.94 -0.45
C GLY A 95 15.05 9.56 -0.41
N THR A 96 14.32 8.53 -0.01
CA THR A 96 14.83 7.15 0.07
C THR A 96 14.57 6.32 -1.18
N ALA A 97 13.66 6.81 -2.05
CA ALA A 97 13.38 6.17 -3.33
C ALA A 97 14.63 6.21 -4.25
N PRO A 98 14.91 5.14 -4.99
CA PRO A 98 16.07 5.06 -5.90
C PRO A 98 16.01 6.06 -7.07
N GLY A 99 14.86 6.66 -7.32
CA GLY A 99 14.66 7.68 -8.34
C GLY A 99 13.18 7.95 -8.63
N THR A 100 12.89 8.96 -9.46
CA THR A 100 11.50 9.31 -9.83
C THR A 100 10.78 8.19 -10.58
N TYR A 101 11.52 7.35 -11.29
CA TYR A 101 10.98 6.17 -12.00
C TYR A 101 10.42 5.11 -11.04
N ALA A 102 10.94 5.03 -9.81
CA ALA A 102 10.44 4.11 -8.80
C ALA A 102 8.95 4.34 -8.49
N MET A 103 8.51 5.59 -8.41
CA MET A 103 7.10 5.94 -8.22
C MET A 103 6.22 5.35 -9.33
N VAL A 104 6.63 5.50 -10.59
CA VAL A 104 5.86 5.00 -11.74
C VAL A 104 5.76 3.46 -11.67
N PHE A 105 6.86 2.78 -11.37
CA PHE A 105 6.84 1.32 -11.25
C PHE A 105 5.99 0.83 -10.10
N ILE A 106 6.04 1.48 -8.93
CA ILE A 106 5.18 1.11 -7.79
C ILE A 106 3.71 1.20 -8.20
N VAL A 107 3.29 2.30 -8.83
CA VAL A 107 1.88 2.50 -9.23
C VAL A 107 1.45 1.49 -10.29
N VAL A 108 2.25 1.32 -11.35
CA VAL A 108 1.91 0.40 -12.45
C VAL A 108 1.85 -1.05 -11.95
N LEU A 109 2.83 -1.48 -11.16
CA LEU A 109 2.86 -2.83 -10.63
C LEU A 109 1.75 -3.06 -9.59
N ALA A 110 1.45 -2.08 -8.73
CA ALA A 110 0.34 -2.18 -7.80
C ALA A 110 -0.99 -2.40 -8.52
N ILE A 111 -1.26 -1.62 -9.57
CA ILE A 111 -2.47 -1.78 -10.39
C ILE A 111 -2.46 -3.15 -11.09
N GLY A 112 -1.36 -3.51 -11.74
CA GLY A 112 -1.22 -4.77 -12.47
C GLY A 112 -1.47 -6.00 -11.59
N VAL A 113 -0.87 -6.02 -10.41
CA VAL A 113 -1.01 -7.14 -9.45
C VAL A 113 -2.40 -7.19 -8.83
N CYS A 114 -3.03 -6.02 -8.56
CA CYS A 114 -4.41 -5.97 -8.09
C CYS A 114 -5.38 -6.55 -9.12
N VAL A 115 -5.22 -6.18 -10.39
CA VAL A 115 -6.05 -6.71 -11.49
C VAL A 115 -5.81 -8.22 -11.66
N PHE A 116 -4.55 -8.65 -11.66
CA PHE A 116 -4.19 -10.06 -11.75
C PHE A 116 -4.82 -10.88 -10.62
N ARG A 117 -4.72 -10.40 -9.38
CA ARG A 117 -5.33 -11.08 -8.23
C ARG A 117 -6.84 -11.19 -8.37
N GLN A 118 -7.52 -10.11 -8.77
CA GLN A 118 -8.97 -10.12 -8.93
C GLN A 118 -9.46 -11.07 -10.03
N ALA A 119 -8.66 -11.23 -11.10
CA ALA A 119 -9.01 -12.07 -12.23
C ALA A 119 -8.73 -13.57 -12.00
N TYR A 120 -7.68 -13.92 -11.27
CA TYR A 120 -7.14 -15.29 -11.28
C TYR A 120 -7.01 -15.94 -9.91
N LEU A 121 -7.01 -15.18 -8.81
CA LEU A 121 -6.71 -15.72 -7.50
C LEU A 121 -7.87 -15.54 -6.51
N GLN A 122 -8.08 -16.58 -5.68
CA GLN A 122 -9.02 -16.52 -4.57
C GLN A 122 -8.46 -15.65 -3.43
N ASN A 123 -9.37 -15.07 -2.62
CA ASN A 123 -9.01 -14.24 -1.48
C ASN A 123 -8.41 -15.10 -0.35
N GLY A 124 -7.09 -15.20 -0.29
CA GLY A 124 -6.38 -15.95 0.74
C GLY A 124 -5.04 -15.32 1.10
N PHE A 125 -4.50 -15.73 2.24
CA PHE A 125 -3.16 -15.32 2.70
C PHE A 125 -2.08 -15.66 1.67
N SER A 126 -2.09 -16.90 1.17
CA SER A 126 -1.10 -17.38 0.20
C SER A 126 -1.17 -16.60 -1.11
N ALA A 127 -2.37 -16.28 -1.59
CA ALA A 127 -2.55 -15.46 -2.80
C ALA A 127 -1.99 -14.04 -2.59
N ALA A 128 -2.24 -13.42 -1.44
CA ALA A 128 -1.71 -12.09 -1.13
C ALA A 128 -0.18 -12.11 -1.06
N MET A 129 0.41 -13.12 -0.42
CA MET A 129 1.88 -13.28 -0.33
C MET A 129 2.51 -13.50 -1.70
N LEU A 130 1.92 -14.38 -2.53
CA LEU A 130 2.40 -14.65 -3.87
C LEU A 130 2.36 -13.40 -4.75
N CYS A 131 1.26 -12.64 -4.70
CA CYS A 131 1.12 -11.39 -5.43
C CYS A 131 2.13 -10.34 -4.96
N THR A 132 2.34 -10.22 -3.64
CA THR A 132 3.33 -9.29 -3.08
C THR A 132 4.74 -9.68 -3.50
N ALA A 133 5.06 -10.98 -3.49
CA ALA A 133 6.34 -11.49 -3.94
C ALA A 133 6.59 -11.19 -5.43
N ALA A 134 5.60 -11.45 -6.27
CA ALA A 134 5.69 -11.15 -7.70
C ALA A 134 5.86 -9.64 -7.97
N ALA A 135 5.12 -8.79 -7.24
CA ALA A 135 5.23 -7.34 -7.36
C ALA A 135 6.60 -6.83 -6.93
N MET A 136 7.14 -7.32 -5.79
CA MET A 136 8.46 -6.93 -5.30
C MET A 136 9.56 -7.36 -6.25
N LEU A 137 9.55 -8.61 -6.72
CA LEU A 137 10.54 -9.09 -7.69
C LEU A 137 10.48 -8.28 -9.00
N ALA A 138 9.27 -8.02 -9.52
CA ALA A 138 9.11 -7.23 -10.73
C ALA A 138 9.60 -5.78 -10.53
N TYR A 139 9.35 -5.20 -9.36
CA TYR A 139 9.82 -3.86 -9.00
C TYR A 139 11.34 -3.78 -8.98
N GLU A 140 12.01 -4.69 -8.27
CA GLU A 140 13.47 -4.72 -8.17
C GLU A 140 14.14 -4.95 -9.53
N ILE A 141 13.58 -5.85 -10.36
CA ILE A 141 14.06 -6.09 -11.72
C ILE A 141 13.90 -4.82 -12.57
N ALA A 142 12.76 -4.13 -12.47
CA ALA A 142 12.52 -2.92 -13.22
C ALA A 142 13.46 -1.77 -12.80
N VAL A 143 13.66 -1.58 -11.49
CA VAL A 143 14.60 -0.59 -10.95
C VAL A 143 16.03 -0.91 -11.39
N PHE A 144 16.43 -2.19 -11.31
CA PHE A 144 17.76 -2.63 -11.80
C PHE A 144 17.93 -2.37 -13.29
N ALA A 145 16.94 -2.74 -14.12
CA ALA A 145 17.01 -2.57 -15.57
C ALA A 145 17.14 -1.08 -15.97
N ILE A 146 16.36 -0.20 -15.36
CA ILE A 146 16.48 1.25 -15.60
C ILE A 146 17.80 1.79 -15.07
N GLY A 147 18.24 1.35 -13.89
CA GLY A 147 19.52 1.73 -13.32
C GLY A 147 20.69 1.32 -14.21
N LEU A 148 20.60 0.14 -14.85
CA LEU A 148 21.59 -0.34 -15.82
C LEU A 148 21.57 0.52 -17.09
N PHE A 149 20.37 0.80 -17.64
CA PHE A 149 20.20 1.61 -18.84
C PHE A 149 20.71 3.04 -18.66
N LEU A 150 20.50 3.63 -17.48
CA LEU A 150 20.99 4.96 -17.13
C LEU A 150 22.47 5.00 -16.69
N GLY A 151 23.15 3.86 -16.63
CA GLY A 151 24.54 3.76 -16.18
C GLY A 151 24.72 4.02 -14.68
N LEU A 152 23.65 3.97 -13.88
CA LEU A 152 23.67 4.19 -12.43
C LEU A 152 24.05 2.94 -11.64
N THR A 153 23.99 1.77 -12.26
CA THR A 153 24.34 0.48 -11.65
C THR A 153 25.15 -0.38 -12.60
N VAL A 154 25.79 -1.40 -12.07
CA VAL A 154 26.61 -2.36 -12.82
C VAL A 154 25.99 -3.76 -12.78
N PRO A 155 26.18 -4.60 -13.80
CA PRO A 155 25.57 -5.94 -13.85
C PRO A 155 25.90 -6.81 -12.62
N SER A 156 27.08 -6.64 -12.03
CA SER A 156 27.49 -7.39 -10.83
C SER A 156 26.61 -7.14 -9.59
N ARG A 157 25.83 -6.06 -9.57
CA ARG A 157 24.90 -5.74 -8.47
C ARG A 157 23.55 -6.45 -8.57
N PHE A 158 23.29 -7.20 -9.64
CA PHE A 158 22.02 -7.92 -9.81
C PHE A 158 21.66 -8.82 -8.62
N VAL A 159 22.66 -9.55 -8.10
CA VAL A 159 22.47 -10.40 -6.91
C VAL A 159 22.02 -9.58 -5.70
N GLY A 160 22.56 -8.36 -5.53
CA GLY A 160 22.14 -7.45 -4.46
C GLY A 160 20.65 -7.08 -4.56
N PHE A 161 20.15 -6.77 -5.75
CA PHE A 161 18.72 -6.48 -5.96
C PHE A 161 17.83 -7.70 -5.65
N CYS A 162 18.25 -8.91 -6.05
CA CYS A 162 17.52 -10.13 -5.69
C CYS A 162 17.49 -10.35 -4.16
N ILE A 163 18.59 -10.09 -3.47
CA ILE A 163 18.66 -10.19 -2.01
C ILE A 163 17.76 -9.13 -1.35
N THR A 164 17.74 -7.89 -1.87
CA THR A 164 16.83 -6.83 -1.42
C THR A 164 15.37 -7.27 -1.51
N ALA A 165 14.95 -7.84 -2.65
CA ALA A 165 13.59 -8.36 -2.83
C ALA A 165 13.25 -9.45 -1.80
N VAL A 166 14.15 -10.41 -1.59
CA VAL A 166 13.93 -11.51 -0.62
C VAL A 166 13.86 -10.99 0.81
N LEU A 167 14.76 -10.09 1.20
CA LEU A 167 14.76 -9.49 2.55
C LEU A 167 13.49 -8.67 2.79
N SER A 168 13.05 -7.90 1.82
CA SER A 168 11.83 -7.11 1.91
C SER A 168 10.59 -8.00 2.01
N LEU A 169 10.60 -9.14 1.29
CA LEU A 169 9.52 -10.12 1.33
C LEU A 169 9.41 -10.84 2.67
N LEU A 170 10.51 -11.02 3.40
CA LEU A 170 10.48 -11.61 4.76
C LEU A 170 9.66 -10.76 5.75
N ALA A 171 9.52 -9.47 5.50
CA ALA A 171 8.67 -8.59 6.31
C ALA A 171 7.17 -8.73 5.98
N ALA A 172 6.81 -9.17 4.77
CA ALA A 172 5.42 -9.25 4.32
C ALA A 172 4.50 -10.10 5.21
N PRO A 173 4.91 -11.30 5.70
CA PRO A 173 4.08 -12.10 6.62
C PRO A 173 3.79 -11.40 7.95
N VAL A 174 4.71 -10.56 8.43
CA VAL A 174 4.55 -9.79 9.66
C VAL A 174 3.63 -8.58 9.44
N LEU A 175 3.75 -7.94 8.28
CA LEU A 175 2.92 -6.79 7.91
C LEU A 175 1.48 -7.19 7.60
N TYR A 176 1.26 -8.37 7.04
CA TYR A 176 -0.05 -8.84 6.62
C TYR A 176 -1.14 -8.77 7.71
N PRO A 177 -0.95 -9.36 8.93
CA PRO A 177 -1.97 -9.31 9.96
C PRO A 177 -2.24 -7.87 10.43
N ILE A 178 -1.24 -7.01 10.46
CA ILE A 178 -1.38 -5.60 10.86
C ILE A 178 -2.25 -4.87 9.84
N ILE A 179 -1.92 -4.96 8.55
CA ILE A 179 -2.64 -4.30 7.47
C ILE A 179 -4.06 -4.86 7.36
N ARG A 180 -4.22 -6.18 7.48
CA ARG A 180 -5.54 -6.83 7.48
C ARG A 180 -6.41 -6.32 8.63
N SER A 181 -5.87 -6.21 9.83
CA SER A 181 -6.59 -5.68 11.00
C SER A 181 -7.08 -4.25 10.78
N ILE A 182 -6.27 -3.39 10.16
CA ILE A 182 -6.66 -2.02 9.82
C ILE A 182 -7.76 -2.03 8.75
N GLY A 183 -7.67 -2.91 7.76
CA GLY A 183 -8.67 -3.06 6.70
C GLY A 183 -10.07 -3.33 7.24
N THR A 184 -10.19 -4.13 8.30
CA THR A 184 -11.48 -4.47 8.92
C THR A 184 -12.15 -3.29 9.65
N LEU A 185 -11.39 -2.31 10.13
CA LEU A 185 -11.91 -1.15 10.86
C LEU A 185 -12.80 -0.24 9.99
N GLY A 186 -12.63 -0.24 8.69
CA GLY A 186 -13.39 0.59 7.74
C GLY A 186 -14.73 0.02 7.28
N GLY A 187 -15.18 -1.13 7.82
CA GLY A 187 -16.36 -1.83 7.32
C GLY A 187 -16.16 -2.31 5.87
N GLY A 188 -14.92 -2.49 5.46
CA GLY A 188 -14.51 -2.87 4.12
C GLY A 188 -14.76 -4.33 3.84
N THR A 189 -15.12 -4.53 2.70
CA THR A 189 -15.41 -5.63 1.79
C THR A 189 -14.44 -6.82 1.79
N TRP A 190 -13.93 -7.22 2.94
CA TRP A 190 -13.28 -8.52 3.05
C TRP A 190 -14.36 -9.58 3.12
N LYS A 191 -15.05 -9.83 2.02
CA LYS A 191 -15.80 -11.07 1.83
C LYS A 191 -14.78 -12.14 1.47
N GLU A 192 -14.53 -13.01 2.45
CA GLU A 192 -13.93 -14.31 2.21
C GLU A 192 -14.78 -15.13 1.26
#